data_ae95aa8e6397b2f53aaaa3da7ada6477
#
_entry.id   ae95aa8e6397b2f53aaaa3da7ada6477
#
_cell.length_a   1.000
_cell.length_b   1.000
_cell.length_c   1.000
_cell.angle_alpha   90.00
_cell.angle_beta   90.00
_cell.angle_gamma   90.00
#
_symmetry.space_group_name_H-M   'P 1'
#
loop_
_entity.id
_entity.type
_entity.pdbx_description
1 polymer ?
#
loop_
_entity_poly.entity_id
_entity_poly.type
_entity_poly.pdbx_seq_one_letter_code
_entity_poly.pdbx_strand_id
1 'polypeptide(L)'
;VKPESFPIYRESKNKFYIPRFYGIETYGEPENINLESGKDIDLKFNGELRDFQKPIVNAYLKHAKTKGSGLLELYCGSGKTVQSLYCIAALKKKALIIVHKEFLVRQWIERIEQFLPKARVGKIQASVIDIEDKDIVIGMLQSLSMKEYDQSIFNEFGFAIFDESHHLAPEVFSRAMFKIVTPYALGLSATMKRKDGLTKVIKMFLGEVVYKMEREKE
;
A
#
# COMPACT_ATOMS: atom_id res chain seq x y z
N VAL A 1 -32.78 5.39 2.80
CA VAL A 1 -31.86 5.03 3.89
C VAL A 1 -30.67 5.98 3.78
N LYS A 2 -30.39 6.81 4.78
CA LYS A 2 -29.15 7.62 4.82
C LYS A 2 -27.97 6.66 4.87
N PRO A 3 -26.92 6.86 4.06
CA PRO A 3 -25.72 6.05 4.19
C PRO A 3 -25.15 6.21 5.60
N GLU A 4 -24.73 5.10 6.20
CA GLU A 4 -24.04 5.12 7.48
C GLU A 4 -22.77 5.97 7.35
N SER A 5 -22.64 6.97 8.22
CA SER A 5 -21.44 7.80 8.29
C SER A 5 -20.50 7.22 9.34
N PHE A 6 -19.22 7.16 9.01
CA PHE A 6 -18.17 6.75 9.94
C PHE A 6 -17.05 7.81 9.97
N PRO A 7 -16.38 8.00 11.11
CA PRO A 7 -15.30 8.96 11.19
C PRO A 7 -14.04 8.46 10.47
N ILE A 8 -13.42 9.35 9.68
CA ILE A 8 -12.10 9.11 9.05
C ILE A 8 -11.05 9.87 9.85
N TYR A 9 -11.10 9.75 11.15
CA TYR A 9 -10.10 10.28 12.08
C TYR A 9 -10.11 9.42 13.35
N ARG A 10 -9.03 9.54 14.10
CA ARG A 10 -8.98 9.05 15.50
C ARG A 10 -8.72 10.22 16.42
N GLU A 11 -9.10 10.08 17.66
CA GLU A 11 -8.94 11.13 18.63
C GLU A 11 -8.42 10.56 19.95
N SER A 12 -7.60 11.33 20.61
CA SER A 12 -7.18 11.14 21.99
C SER A 12 -7.52 12.40 22.78
N LYS A 13 -7.33 12.40 24.09
CA LYS A 13 -7.65 13.54 24.97
C LYS A 13 -7.19 14.90 24.42
N ASN A 14 -6.04 14.94 23.73
CA ASN A 14 -5.38 16.18 23.31
C ASN A 14 -5.00 16.23 21.83
N LYS A 15 -5.33 15.21 21.02
CA LYS A 15 -4.89 15.12 19.64
C LYS A 15 -5.93 14.50 18.72
N PHE A 16 -6.00 15.01 17.50
CA PHE A 16 -6.66 14.35 16.38
C PHE A 16 -5.62 13.70 15.48
N TYR A 17 -5.93 12.48 15.04
CA TYR A 17 -5.15 11.74 14.06
C TYR A 17 -5.97 11.71 12.78
N ILE A 18 -5.44 12.29 11.73
CA ILE A 18 -6.09 12.43 10.42
C ILE A 18 -5.27 11.74 9.33
N PRO A 19 -5.90 11.36 8.21
CA PRO A 19 -5.18 10.82 7.07
C PRO A 19 -4.09 11.78 6.57
N ARG A 20 -2.92 11.25 6.24
CA ARG A 20 -1.72 12.02 5.90
C ARG A 20 -1.95 13.08 4.82
N PHE A 21 -2.50 12.68 3.67
CA PHE A 21 -2.66 13.58 2.53
C PHE A 21 -3.82 14.56 2.70
N TYR A 22 -4.86 14.16 3.42
CA TYR A 22 -5.89 15.09 3.85
C TYR A 22 -5.30 16.18 4.76
N GLY A 23 -4.44 15.80 5.70
CA GLY A 23 -3.77 16.75 6.58
C GLY A 23 -2.88 17.74 5.82
N ILE A 24 -2.05 17.23 4.89
CA ILE A 24 -1.18 18.06 4.08
C ILE A 24 -1.98 19.02 3.17
N GLU A 25 -3.03 18.51 2.52
CA GLU A 25 -3.88 19.32 1.64
C GLU A 25 -4.63 20.43 2.40
N THR A 26 -5.09 20.13 3.62
CA THR A 26 -5.92 21.03 4.40
C THR A 26 -5.12 22.04 5.22
N TYR A 27 -3.99 21.61 5.80
CA TYR A 27 -3.22 22.37 6.79
C TYR A 27 -1.80 22.71 6.34
N GLY A 28 -1.35 22.17 5.20
CA GLY A 28 0.03 22.32 4.71
C GLY A 28 0.97 21.23 5.21
N GLU A 29 2.25 21.36 4.83
CA GLU A 29 3.29 20.39 5.23
C GLU A 29 3.50 20.45 6.76
N PRO A 30 3.72 19.30 7.41
CA PRO A 30 3.92 19.26 8.85
C PRO A 30 5.27 19.86 9.24
N GLU A 31 5.31 20.51 10.40
CA GLU A 31 6.57 21.04 10.97
C GLU A 31 7.55 19.91 11.35
N ASN A 32 7.04 18.77 11.76
CA ASN A 32 7.84 17.62 12.18
C ASN A 32 7.32 16.33 11.52
N ILE A 33 8.24 15.53 11.02
CA ILE A 33 7.96 14.22 10.44
C ILE A 33 8.69 13.16 11.28
N ASN A 34 7.92 12.39 12.05
CA ASN A 34 8.41 11.31 12.88
C ASN A 34 7.96 9.96 12.31
N LEU A 35 8.43 9.63 11.10
CA LEU A 35 8.18 8.34 10.48
C LEU A 35 9.37 7.43 10.69
N GLU A 36 9.12 6.22 11.15
CA GLU A 36 10.13 5.16 11.14
C GLU A 36 10.53 4.84 9.70
N SER A 37 11.84 4.75 9.47
CA SER A 37 12.37 4.51 8.11
C SER A 37 12.10 3.11 7.58
N GLY A 38 11.72 2.19 8.46
CA GLY A 38 11.65 0.76 8.18
C GLY A 38 13.03 0.12 8.02
N LYS A 39 13.06 -1.20 7.98
CA LYS A 39 14.29 -1.97 7.73
C LYS A 39 14.67 -1.93 6.26
N ASP A 40 15.97 -1.87 5.99
CA ASP A 40 16.50 -2.00 4.63
C ASP A 40 16.57 -3.47 4.22
N ILE A 41 16.35 -3.72 2.93
CA ILE A 41 16.52 -5.01 2.29
C ILE A 41 17.36 -4.85 1.02
N ASP A 42 18.02 -5.91 0.59
CA ASP A 42 18.78 -5.93 -0.66
C ASP A 42 18.34 -7.11 -1.53
N LEU A 43 17.32 -6.89 -2.33
CA LEU A 43 16.77 -7.87 -3.26
C LEU A 43 17.03 -7.44 -4.70
N LYS A 44 17.50 -8.38 -5.50
CA LYS A 44 17.68 -8.17 -6.94
C LYS A 44 16.43 -8.63 -7.68
N PHE A 45 15.84 -7.75 -8.47
CA PHE A 45 14.75 -8.09 -9.37
C PHE A 45 15.24 -9.01 -10.49
N ASN A 46 14.61 -10.18 -10.64
CA ASN A 46 14.93 -11.18 -11.62
C ASN A 46 13.91 -11.11 -12.77
N GLY A 47 14.25 -10.43 -13.84
CA GLY A 47 13.41 -10.26 -15.01
C GLY A 47 13.58 -8.87 -15.64
N GLU A 48 12.73 -8.59 -16.60
CA GLU A 48 12.70 -7.31 -17.30
C GLU A 48 11.28 -6.75 -17.31
N LEU A 49 11.17 -5.44 -17.11
CA LEU A 49 9.92 -4.73 -17.31
C LEU A 49 9.65 -4.59 -18.80
N ARG A 50 8.41 -4.81 -19.20
CA ARG A 50 7.95 -4.49 -20.55
C ARG A 50 8.08 -2.99 -20.81
N ASP A 51 8.24 -2.58 -22.05
CA ASP A 51 8.51 -1.18 -22.39
C ASP A 51 7.44 -0.23 -21.87
N PHE A 52 6.16 -0.62 -21.93
CA PHE A 52 5.08 0.20 -21.38
C PHE A 52 5.05 0.27 -19.85
N GLN A 53 5.69 -0.67 -19.14
CA GLN A 53 5.75 -0.67 -17.66
C GLN A 53 6.85 0.27 -17.14
N LYS A 54 7.91 0.47 -17.89
CA LYS A 54 9.04 1.32 -17.50
C LYS A 54 8.64 2.75 -17.14
N PRO A 55 7.86 3.48 -17.96
CA PRO A 55 7.42 4.83 -17.62
C PRO A 55 6.51 4.87 -16.39
N ILE A 56 5.67 3.85 -16.18
CA ILE A 56 4.78 3.75 -15.02
C ILE A 56 5.60 3.65 -13.72
N VAL A 57 6.54 2.71 -13.70
CA VAL A 57 7.40 2.48 -12.52
C VAL A 57 8.29 3.69 -12.25
N ASN A 58 8.87 4.28 -13.29
CA ASN A 58 9.71 5.47 -13.15
C ASN A 58 8.92 6.66 -12.59
N ALA A 59 7.69 6.89 -13.07
CA ALA A 59 6.82 7.92 -12.56
C ALA A 59 6.50 7.71 -11.06
N TYR A 60 6.14 6.47 -10.69
CA TYR A 60 5.87 6.16 -9.29
C TYR A 60 7.11 6.36 -8.40
N LEU A 61 8.25 5.79 -8.77
CA LEU A 61 9.48 5.91 -7.97
C LEU A 61 9.95 7.35 -7.79
N LYS A 62 9.83 8.17 -8.85
CA LYS A 62 10.14 9.60 -8.77
C LYS A 62 9.19 10.30 -7.80
N HIS A 63 7.89 10.03 -7.90
CA HIS A 63 6.87 10.60 -7.03
C HIS A 63 7.05 10.14 -5.57
N ALA A 64 7.27 8.84 -5.34
CA ALA A 64 7.46 8.28 -4.00
C ALA A 64 8.65 8.91 -3.26
N LYS A 65 9.75 9.18 -3.94
CA LYS A 65 10.93 9.85 -3.34
C LYS A 65 10.67 11.28 -2.88
N THR A 66 9.66 11.94 -3.42
CA THR A 66 9.31 13.33 -3.06
C THR A 66 8.10 13.40 -2.13
N LYS A 67 7.06 12.62 -2.39
CA LYS A 67 5.78 12.64 -1.65
C LYS A 67 5.55 11.44 -0.75
N GLY A 68 6.34 10.38 -0.90
CA GLY A 68 6.28 9.16 -0.10
C GLY A 68 5.22 8.16 -0.56
N SER A 69 4.12 8.59 -1.13
CA SER A 69 2.99 7.70 -1.47
C SER A 69 2.27 8.17 -2.73
N GLY A 70 1.67 7.22 -3.45
CA GLY A 70 0.88 7.50 -4.63
C GLY A 70 0.06 6.30 -5.10
N LEU A 71 -0.81 6.54 -6.06
CA LEU A 71 -1.72 5.56 -6.62
C LEU A 71 -1.38 5.27 -8.07
N LEU A 72 -1.48 4.00 -8.46
CA LEU A 72 -1.42 3.56 -9.85
C LEU A 72 -2.80 3.01 -10.26
N GLU A 73 -3.44 3.67 -11.21
CA GLU A 73 -4.68 3.21 -11.83
C GLU A 73 -4.35 2.48 -13.13
N LEU A 74 -4.30 1.15 -13.06
CA LEU A 74 -3.84 0.30 -14.15
C LEU A 74 -4.86 -0.80 -14.43
N TYR A 75 -5.19 -1.05 -15.69
CA TYR A 75 -6.15 -2.11 -16.06
C TYR A 75 -5.67 -3.52 -15.65
N CYS A 76 -6.61 -4.46 -15.54
CA CYS A 76 -6.31 -5.85 -15.21
C CYS A 76 -5.43 -6.49 -16.31
N GLY A 77 -4.35 -7.14 -15.90
CA GLY A 77 -3.39 -7.75 -16.83
C GLY A 77 -2.22 -6.85 -17.23
N SER A 78 -2.19 -5.57 -16.81
CA SER A 78 -1.04 -4.67 -17.05
C SER A 78 0.25 -5.07 -16.31
N GLY A 79 0.18 -6.08 -15.43
CA GLY A 79 1.34 -6.52 -14.65
C GLY A 79 1.58 -5.70 -13.38
N LYS A 80 0.53 -5.22 -12.73
CA LYS A 80 0.60 -4.45 -11.46
C LYS A 80 1.52 -5.11 -10.43
N THR A 81 1.39 -6.42 -10.24
CA THR A 81 2.20 -7.19 -9.31
C THR A 81 3.69 -7.13 -9.64
N VAL A 82 4.06 -7.34 -10.90
CA VAL A 82 5.46 -7.31 -11.37
C VAL A 82 6.07 -5.91 -11.18
N GLN A 83 5.31 -4.87 -11.52
CA GLN A 83 5.72 -3.48 -11.34
C GLN A 83 5.95 -3.15 -9.86
N SER A 84 5.07 -3.65 -8.98
CA SER A 84 5.21 -3.48 -7.53
C SER A 84 6.45 -4.19 -6.97
N LEU A 85 6.73 -5.42 -7.41
CA LEU A 85 7.92 -6.16 -7.02
C LEU A 85 9.21 -5.46 -7.48
N TYR A 86 9.19 -4.87 -8.66
CA TYR A 86 10.30 -4.03 -9.11
C TYR A 86 10.49 -2.82 -8.19
N CYS A 87 9.40 -2.16 -7.77
CA CYS A 87 9.46 -1.04 -6.84
C CYS A 87 10.02 -1.45 -5.46
N ILE A 88 9.69 -2.66 -4.96
CA ILE A 88 10.27 -3.19 -3.72
C ILE A 88 11.80 -3.28 -3.84
N ALA A 89 12.29 -3.89 -4.92
CA ALA A 89 13.73 -4.00 -5.16
C ALA A 89 14.40 -2.63 -5.33
N ALA A 90 13.75 -1.68 -5.98
CA ALA A 90 14.28 -0.34 -6.23
C ALA A 90 14.32 0.55 -4.99
N LEU A 91 13.30 0.47 -4.12
CA LEU A 91 13.23 1.24 -2.88
C LEU A 91 14.06 0.64 -1.75
N LYS A 92 14.41 -0.64 -1.85
CA LYS A 92 15.25 -1.36 -0.88
C LYS A 92 14.73 -1.30 0.56
N LYS A 93 13.41 -1.35 0.73
CA LYS A 93 12.75 -1.32 2.04
C LYS A 93 11.95 -2.57 2.28
N LYS A 94 11.99 -3.09 3.52
CA LYS A 94 11.09 -4.17 3.96
C LYS A 94 9.66 -3.80 3.64
N ALA A 95 8.96 -4.69 2.94
CA ALA A 95 7.66 -4.39 2.37
C ALA A 95 6.52 -5.16 3.04
N LEU A 96 5.39 -4.47 3.22
CA LEU A 96 4.11 -5.05 3.62
C LEU A 96 3.14 -4.96 2.45
N ILE A 97 2.70 -6.11 1.94
CA ILE A 97 1.72 -6.21 0.86
C ILE A 97 0.37 -6.54 1.48
N ILE A 98 -0.62 -5.66 1.32
CA ILE A 98 -1.94 -5.81 1.90
C ILE A 98 -2.92 -6.28 0.84
N VAL A 99 -3.54 -7.43 1.09
CA VAL A 99 -4.52 -8.07 0.22
C VAL A 99 -5.82 -8.36 0.98
N HIS A 100 -6.94 -8.49 0.28
CA HIS A 100 -8.26 -8.69 0.88
C HIS A 100 -8.84 -10.10 0.67
N LYS A 101 -8.15 -10.97 -0.09
CA LYS A 101 -8.60 -12.34 -0.38
C LYS A 101 -7.44 -13.32 -0.31
N GLU A 102 -7.69 -14.50 0.21
CA GLU A 102 -6.70 -15.57 0.40
C GLU A 102 -6.02 -16.00 -0.92
N PHE A 103 -6.77 -16.07 -2.02
CA PHE A 103 -6.17 -16.45 -3.29
C PHE A 103 -5.12 -15.44 -3.80
N LEU A 104 -5.26 -14.16 -3.43
CA LEU A 104 -4.27 -13.13 -3.77
C LEU A 104 -2.94 -13.37 -3.02
N VAL A 105 -3.00 -13.90 -1.79
CA VAL A 105 -1.78 -14.28 -1.06
C VAL A 105 -0.94 -15.25 -1.88
N ARG A 106 -1.57 -16.31 -2.41
CA ARG A 106 -0.88 -17.32 -3.24
C ARG A 106 -0.33 -16.70 -4.52
N GLN A 107 -1.12 -15.89 -5.21
CA GLN A 107 -0.65 -15.21 -6.43
C GLN A 107 0.57 -14.31 -6.16
N TRP A 108 0.56 -13.57 -5.05
CA TRP A 108 1.71 -12.75 -4.67
C TRP A 108 2.94 -13.61 -4.36
N ILE A 109 2.79 -14.70 -3.61
CA ILE A 109 3.90 -15.62 -3.30
C ILE A 109 4.52 -16.18 -4.59
N GLU A 110 3.71 -16.70 -5.52
CA GLU A 110 4.18 -17.22 -6.80
C GLU A 110 4.97 -16.17 -7.60
N ARG A 111 4.50 -14.92 -7.62
CA ARG A 111 5.18 -13.83 -8.31
C ARG A 111 6.46 -13.39 -7.59
N ILE A 112 6.46 -13.39 -6.26
CA ILE A 112 7.67 -13.11 -5.48
C ILE A 112 8.73 -14.18 -5.76
N GLU A 113 8.38 -15.45 -5.75
CA GLU A 113 9.30 -16.56 -6.08
C GLU A 113 9.90 -16.40 -7.48
N GLN A 114 9.10 -15.95 -8.45
CA GLN A 114 9.54 -15.75 -9.82
C GLN A 114 10.48 -14.55 -9.98
N PHE A 115 10.13 -13.39 -9.41
CA PHE A 115 10.79 -12.10 -9.66
C PHE A 115 11.74 -11.65 -8.56
N LEU A 116 11.57 -12.15 -7.34
CA LEU A 116 12.44 -11.87 -6.18
C LEU A 116 12.78 -13.20 -5.47
N PRO A 117 13.46 -14.14 -6.14
CA PRO A 117 13.61 -15.51 -5.66
C PRO A 117 14.42 -15.65 -4.37
N LYS A 118 15.15 -14.62 -3.96
CA LYS A 118 15.90 -14.60 -2.70
C LYS A 118 15.12 -13.97 -1.54
N ALA A 119 13.89 -13.50 -1.78
CA ALA A 119 13.08 -12.86 -0.76
C ALA A 119 12.58 -13.87 0.27
N ARG A 120 12.72 -13.54 1.54
CA ARG A 120 12.13 -14.26 2.66
C ARG A 120 10.73 -13.71 2.90
N VAL A 121 9.73 -14.55 2.68
CA VAL A 121 8.32 -14.13 2.73
C VAL A 121 7.67 -14.58 4.02
N GLY A 122 6.97 -13.66 4.68
CA GLY A 122 6.16 -13.91 5.86
C GLY A 122 4.71 -13.50 5.67
N LYS A 123 3.91 -13.61 6.73
CA LYS A 123 2.50 -13.22 6.69
C LYS A 123 1.98 -12.67 8.00
N ILE A 124 0.97 -11.81 7.89
CA ILE A 124 0.12 -11.37 9.01
C ILE A 124 -1.31 -11.76 8.67
N GLN A 125 -1.81 -12.79 9.36
CA GLN A 125 -3.16 -13.31 9.15
C GLN A 125 -3.71 -13.88 10.46
N ALA A 126 -4.84 -13.40 10.92
CA ALA A 126 -5.45 -13.82 12.17
C ALA A 126 -4.46 -13.68 13.35
N SER A 127 -4.09 -14.74 14.01
CA SER A 127 -3.11 -14.76 15.11
C SER A 127 -1.66 -14.97 14.64
N VAL A 128 -1.46 -15.23 13.35
CA VAL A 128 -0.13 -15.44 12.79
C VAL A 128 0.53 -14.10 12.51
N ILE A 129 1.70 -13.86 13.10
CA ILE A 129 2.55 -12.68 12.89
C ILE A 129 3.95 -13.21 12.57
N ASP A 130 4.18 -13.53 11.31
CA ASP A 130 5.47 -14.03 10.81
C ASP A 130 6.18 -12.90 10.06
N ILE A 131 6.91 -12.08 10.81
CA ILE A 131 7.59 -10.89 10.30
C ILE A 131 9.10 -10.89 10.56
N GLU A 132 9.56 -11.68 11.53
CA GLU A 132 10.97 -11.73 11.93
C GLU A 132 11.82 -12.31 10.78
N ASP A 133 12.92 -11.66 10.48
CA ASP A 133 13.83 -12.03 9.37
C ASP A 133 13.16 -12.16 7.99
N LYS A 134 12.05 -11.49 7.79
CA LYS A 134 11.36 -11.43 6.49
C LYS A 134 11.67 -10.13 5.75
N ASP A 135 11.75 -10.24 4.43
CA ASP A 135 11.96 -9.12 3.53
C ASP A 135 10.63 -8.56 3.02
N ILE A 136 9.68 -9.45 2.78
CA ILE A 136 8.33 -9.15 2.31
C ILE A 136 7.32 -9.89 3.17
N VAL A 137 6.32 -9.18 3.66
CA VAL A 137 5.23 -9.75 4.45
C VAL A 137 3.91 -9.50 3.75
N ILE A 138 3.06 -10.52 3.65
CA ILE A 138 1.72 -10.39 3.08
C ILE A 138 0.71 -10.34 4.22
N GLY A 139 -0.01 -9.23 4.33
CA GLY A 139 -1.02 -9.00 5.37
C GLY A 139 -2.44 -9.08 4.82
N MET A 140 -3.31 -9.81 5.55
CA MET A 140 -4.73 -9.83 5.26
C MET A 140 -5.40 -8.58 5.82
N LEU A 141 -6.06 -7.81 4.96
CA LEU A 141 -6.66 -6.54 5.34
C LEU A 141 -7.68 -6.67 6.47
N GLN A 142 -8.52 -7.70 6.44
CA GLN A 142 -9.50 -7.95 7.51
C GLN A 142 -8.81 -8.14 8.87
N SER A 143 -7.72 -8.90 8.89
CA SER A 143 -6.93 -9.05 10.11
C SER A 143 -6.33 -7.74 10.58
N LEU A 144 -5.71 -6.99 9.67
CA LEU A 144 -5.09 -5.69 9.96
C LEU A 144 -6.10 -4.64 10.43
N SER A 145 -7.32 -4.69 9.89
CA SER A 145 -8.40 -3.78 10.28
C SER A 145 -9.03 -4.13 11.64
N MET A 146 -9.30 -5.41 11.89
CA MET A 146 -10.16 -5.86 12.99
C MET A 146 -9.39 -6.25 14.25
N LYS A 147 -8.12 -6.67 14.13
CA LYS A 147 -7.32 -7.10 15.27
C LYS A 147 -6.42 -5.99 15.77
N GLU A 148 -6.26 -5.94 17.07
CA GLU A 148 -5.23 -5.13 17.69
C GLU A 148 -3.91 -5.88 17.68
N TYR A 149 -2.92 -5.27 17.04
CA TYR A 149 -1.53 -5.71 17.03
C TYR A 149 -0.69 -4.69 17.76
N ASP A 150 0.43 -5.12 18.31
CA ASP A 150 1.42 -4.18 18.82
C ASP A 150 1.87 -3.27 17.66
N GLN A 151 1.76 -1.96 17.85
CA GLN A 151 2.10 -0.99 16.82
C GLN A 151 3.56 -1.10 16.37
N SER A 152 4.44 -1.57 17.25
CA SER A 152 5.87 -1.74 16.95
C SER A 152 6.15 -2.68 15.78
N ILE A 153 5.28 -3.66 15.53
CA ILE A 153 5.46 -4.59 14.39
C ILE A 153 5.43 -3.87 13.03
N PHE A 154 4.71 -2.75 12.95
CA PHE A 154 4.60 -1.98 11.70
C PHE A 154 5.79 -1.06 11.48
N ASN A 155 6.59 -0.75 12.50
CA ASN A 155 7.76 0.12 12.40
C ASN A 155 8.89 -0.48 11.55
N GLU A 156 8.87 -1.80 11.35
CA GLU A 156 9.86 -2.47 10.49
C GLU A 156 9.62 -2.24 9.00
N PHE A 157 8.40 -1.88 8.60
CA PHE A 157 8.05 -1.72 7.20
C PHE A 157 8.34 -0.30 6.70
N GLY A 158 9.18 -0.20 5.68
CA GLY A 158 9.45 1.05 4.98
C GLY A 158 8.60 1.26 3.74
N PHE A 159 7.94 0.20 3.25
CA PHE A 159 7.08 0.25 2.06
C PHE A 159 5.81 -0.58 2.25
N ALA A 160 4.65 0.03 2.06
CA ALA A 160 3.35 -0.64 2.08
C ALA A 160 2.68 -0.62 0.71
N ILE A 161 2.16 -1.77 0.26
CA ILE A 161 1.47 -1.92 -1.02
C ILE A 161 0.04 -2.37 -0.75
N PHE A 162 -0.94 -1.64 -1.24
CA PHE A 162 -2.37 -1.94 -1.11
C PHE A 162 -2.89 -2.44 -2.46
N ASP A 163 -3.16 -3.75 -2.55
CA ASP A 163 -3.63 -4.37 -3.78
C ASP A 163 -5.16 -4.43 -3.83
N GLU A 164 -5.71 -4.02 -4.98
CA GLU A 164 -7.14 -4.05 -5.28
C GLU A 164 -8.01 -3.40 -4.18
N SER A 165 -7.57 -2.28 -3.65
CA SER A 165 -8.23 -1.55 -2.55
C SER A 165 -9.68 -1.15 -2.84
N HIS A 166 -10.11 -1.18 -4.10
CA HIS A 166 -11.44 -0.77 -4.54
C HIS A 166 -12.58 -1.75 -4.22
N HIS A 167 -12.29 -2.95 -3.71
CA HIS A 167 -13.32 -3.94 -3.32
C HIS A 167 -13.74 -3.85 -1.85
N LEU A 168 -13.26 -2.87 -1.11
CA LEU A 168 -13.39 -2.81 0.33
C LEU A 168 -14.43 -1.80 0.80
N ALA A 169 -14.95 -2.03 2.00
CA ALA A 169 -15.69 -1.00 2.71
C ALA A 169 -14.70 0.11 3.15
N PRO A 170 -15.03 1.39 2.94
CA PRO A 170 -14.16 2.51 3.30
C PRO A 170 -13.72 2.50 4.76
N GLU A 171 -14.59 2.06 5.66
CA GLU A 171 -14.32 1.94 7.09
C GLU A 171 -13.24 0.89 7.40
N VAL A 172 -13.32 -0.30 6.77
CA VAL A 172 -12.34 -1.38 6.94
C VAL A 172 -10.97 -0.93 6.46
N PHE A 173 -10.93 -0.26 5.31
CA PHE A 173 -9.72 0.31 4.75
C PHE A 173 -9.10 1.36 5.70
N SER A 174 -9.89 2.32 6.17
CA SER A 174 -9.38 3.39 7.04
C SER A 174 -8.86 2.87 8.38
N ARG A 175 -9.50 1.87 8.97
CA ARG A 175 -9.01 1.23 10.21
C ARG A 175 -7.62 0.64 10.04
N ALA A 176 -7.35 -0.06 8.94
CA ALA A 176 -6.03 -0.61 8.64
C ALA A 176 -5.01 0.50 8.38
N MET A 177 -5.39 1.53 7.63
CA MET A 177 -4.50 2.65 7.27
C MET A 177 -4.00 3.45 8.46
N PHE A 178 -4.79 3.60 9.52
CA PHE A 178 -4.34 4.25 10.75
C PHE A 178 -3.30 3.45 11.53
N LYS A 179 -3.19 2.14 11.29
CA LYS A 179 -2.19 1.26 11.92
C LYS A 179 -0.91 1.17 11.10
N ILE A 180 -1.02 1.30 9.77
CA ILE A 180 0.08 1.08 8.83
C ILE A 180 0.54 2.43 8.29
N VAL A 181 1.60 2.95 8.88
CA VAL A 181 2.20 4.23 8.50
C VAL A 181 3.64 3.98 8.09
N THR A 182 3.93 4.14 6.79
CA THR A 182 5.23 3.86 6.21
C THR A 182 5.75 5.07 5.42
N PRO A 183 7.08 5.24 5.29
CA PRO A 183 7.66 6.29 4.45
C PRO A 183 7.18 6.23 3.00
N TYR A 184 7.13 5.01 2.45
CA TYR A 184 6.65 4.76 1.10
C TYR A 184 5.37 3.94 1.11
N ALA A 185 4.40 4.32 0.28
CA ALA A 185 3.19 3.54 0.07
C ALA A 185 2.74 3.57 -1.40
N LEU A 186 2.13 2.49 -1.84
CA LEU A 186 1.63 2.31 -3.20
C LEU A 186 0.22 1.73 -3.14
N GLY A 187 -0.74 2.43 -3.70
CA GLY A 187 -2.07 1.88 -3.95
C GLY A 187 -2.22 1.41 -5.40
N LEU A 188 -2.72 0.20 -5.58
CA LEU A 188 -3.00 -0.41 -6.88
C LEU A 188 -4.50 -0.53 -7.09
N SER A 189 -4.99 -0.10 -8.23
CA SER A 189 -6.40 -0.26 -8.61
C SER A 189 -6.56 -0.38 -10.11
N ALA A 190 -7.57 -1.13 -10.54
CA ALA A 190 -7.99 -1.16 -11.93
C ALA A 190 -8.88 0.04 -12.29
N THR A 191 -9.64 0.54 -11.32
CA THR A 191 -10.51 1.72 -11.47
C THR A 191 -10.61 2.46 -10.15
N MET A 192 -10.38 3.77 -10.21
CA MET A 192 -10.51 4.64 -9.02
C MET A 192 -11.90 5.30 -8.92
N LYS A 193 -12.75 5.17 -9.94
CA LYS A 193 -14.10 5.78 -9.93
C LYS A 193 -15.10 4.86 -9.23
N ARG A 194 -15.48 5.23 -8.00
CA ARG A 194 -16.55 4.55 -7.24
C ARG A 194 -17.55 5.57 -6.67
N LYS A 195 -18.80 5.15 -6.60
CA LYS A 195 -19.91 5.98 -6.08
C LYS A 195 -20.00 5.99 -4.55
N ASP A 196 -19.36 5.04 -3.85
CA ASP A 196 -19.46 4.84 -2.41
C ASP A 196 -18.48 5.70 -1.57
N GLY A 197 -17.75 6.61 -2.20
CA GLY A 197 -16.79 7.49 -1.51
C GLY A 197 -15.44 6.84 -1.16
N LEU A 198 -15.23 5.55 -1.40
CA LEU A 198 -13.96 4.85 -1.09
C LEU A 198 -12.78 5.50 -1.80
N THR A 199 -12.93 5.91 -3.06
CA THR A 199 -11.88 6.61 -3.82
C THR A 199 -11.35 7.84 -3.07
N LYS A 200 -12.27 8.63 -2.49
CA LYS A 200 -11.89 9.81 -1.70
C LYS A 200 -11.10 9.42 -0.46
N VAL A 201 -11.55 8.39 0.25
CA VAL A 201 -10.87 7.87 1.44
C VAL A 201 -9.47 7.35 1.09
N ILE A 202 -9.34 6.58 0.02
CA ILE A 202 -8.04 6.07 -0.45
C ILE A 202 -7.08 7.24 -0.73
N LYS A 203 -7.53 8.29 -1.41
CA LYS A 203 -6.70 9.47 -1.72
C LYS A 203 -6.31 10.25 -0.46
N MET A 204 -7.16 10.31 0.56
CA MET A 204 -6.82 10.94 1.83
C MET A 204 -5.63 10.27 2.52
N PHE A 205 -5.48 8.94 2.38
CA PHE A 205 -4.40 8.17 2.99
C PHE A 205 -3.18 7.98 2.07
N LEU A 206 -3.38 7.76 0.78
CA LEU A 206 -2.33 7.35 -0.16
C LEU A 206 -1.93 8.44 -1.17
N GLY A 207 -2.68 9.54 -1.23
CA GLY A 207 -2.38 10.65 -2.10
C GLY A 207 -3.00 10.52 -3.50
N GLU A 208 -2.39 11.17 -4.47
CA GLU A 208 -2.90 11.31 -5.82
C GLU A 208 -2.62 10.09 -6.72
N VAL A 209 -3.34 10.03 -7.83
CA VAL A 209 -3.05 9.09 -8.92
C VAL A 209 -1.85 9.60 -9.69
N VAL A 210 -0.71 8.89 -9.56
CA VAL A 210 0.56 9.23 -10.20
C VAL A 210 0.58 8.84 -11.67
N TYR A 211 -0.05 7.71 -11.98
CA TYR A 211 -0.15 7.22 -13.35
C TYR A 211 -1.48 6.51 -13.56
N LYS A 212 -2.10 6.80 -14.70
CA LYS A 212 -3.34 6.17 -15.13
C LYS A 212 -3.16 5.54 -16.50
N MET A 213 -3.52 4.27 -16.62
CA MET A 213 -3.49 3.53 -17.87
C MET A 213 -4.85 2.90 -18.13
N GLU A 214 -5.54 3.36 -19.14
CA GLU A 214 -6.81 2.78 -19.60
C GLU A 214 -6.52 1.70 -20.66
N ARG A 215 -7.38 0.68 -20.71
CA ARG A 215 -7.31 -0.30 -21.79
C ARG A 215 -7.75 0.41 -23.08
N GLU A 216 -6.95 0.30 -24.12
CA GLU A 216 -7.37 0.74 -25.45
C GLU A 216 -8.66 -0.02 -25.81
N LYS A 217 -9.69 0.71 -26.21
CA LYS A 217 -10.90 0.10 -26.73
C LYS A 217 -10.56 -0.42 -28.13
N GLU A 218 -10.56 -1.74 -28.28
CA GLU A 218 -10.57 -2.38 -29.60
C GLU A 218 -11.83 -1.98 -30.37
#